data_30b1434cb9832c7420fa08d1b09cdf58
#
_entry.id   30b1434cb9832c7420fa08d1b09cdf58
#
_cell.length_a   1.000
_cell.length_b   1.000
_cell.length_c   1.000
_cell.angle_alpha   90.00
_cell.angle_beta   90.00
_cell.angle_gamma   90.00
#
_symmetry.space_group_name_H-M   'P 1'
#
loop_
_entity.id
_entity.type
_entity.pdbx_description
1 polymer ?
#
loop_
_entity_poly.entity_id
_entity_poly.type
_entity_poly.pdbx_seq_one_letter_code
_entity_poly.pdbx_strand_id
1 'polypeptide(L)'
;MESYIFKPGNASRFQDLNNVKYIDIVKSIILSTNYYKELCIRNYLKIRRIYDTILNIIDQARKLGFEYQLFGTYLLLAPIAYVALTVSNIFDLKKTIGNTIKSLNNEEAKWFLDALKRLNLSYLGKLSFMDYRDINNIDFITLMKFSSNYDIVALNIVNEYLITFEAYNIIKENLCDNFEKNVQRAFIKILSKYPDTLISKKYGVYISLKVSKIARSISECPSEQELNMFNKFLLQNNLNPGSTADLIASSLAIYYLDEWYKKNGINWRTFLQHECDRSSE
;
A
#
# COMPACT_ATOMS: atom_id res chain seq x y z
N MET A 1 -3.51 6.93 9.21
CA MET A 1 -2.23 7.47 9.78
C MET A 1 -1.27 7.92 8.66
N GLU A 2 -1.08 7.13 7.59
CA GLU A 2 -0.17 7.48 6.50
C GLU A 2 -0.49 8.87 5.90
N SER A 3 -1.70 9.13 5.46
CA SER A 3 -2.13 10.41 4.88
C SER A 3 -2.31 11.53 5.92
N TYR A 4 -2.32 11.22 7.20
CA TYR A 4 -2.34 12.21 8.29
C TYR A 4 -0.95 12.86 8.48
N ILE A 5 0.13 12.07 8.35
CA ILE A 5 1.51 12.53 8.50
C ILE A 5 1.94 13.24 7.22
N PHE A 6 2.49 14.45 7.36
CA PHE A 6 3.02 15.20 6.24
C PHE A 6 4.20 14.46 5.57
N LYS A 7 4.09 14.26 4.26
CA LYS A 7 5.16 13.74 3.40
C LYS A 7 5.24 14.56 2.13
N PRO A 8 6.45 14.97 1.71
CA PRO A 8 6.62 15.78 0.51
C PRO A 8 5.96 15.17 -0.73
N GLY A 9 5.21 15.99 -1.47
CA GLY A 9 4.54 15.61 -2.72
C GLY A 9 3.29 14.76 -2.59
N ASN A 10 2.88 14.35 -1.37
CA ASN A 10 1.66 13.57 -1.16
C ASN A 10 0.51 14.45 -0.67
N ALA A 11 -0.73 14.05 -1.01
CA ALA A 11 -1.91 14.61 -0.38
C ALA A 11 -1.95 14.21 1.11
N SER A 12 -2.32 15.14 1.97
CA SER A 12 -2.37 14.96 3.42
C SER A 12 -3.37 15.94 4.03
N ARG A 13 -3.60 15.86 5.33
CA ARG A 13 -4.43 16.84 6.05
C ARG A 13 -3.99 18.30 5.88
N PHE A 14 -2.78 18.54 5.40
CA PHE A 14 -2.22 19.90 5.22
C PHE A 14 -2.30 20.39 3.78
N GLN A 15 -2.46 19.48 2.82
CA GLN A 15 -2.47 19.84 1.40
C GLN A 15 -3.22 18.83 0.56
N ASP A 16 -3.96 19.33 -0.42
CA ASP A 16 -4.49 18.56 -1.54
C ASP A 16 -3.50 18.58 -2.72
N LEU A 17 -3.64 17.63 -3.63
CA LEU A 17 -3.00 17.64 -4.94
C LEU A 17 -4.05 17.92 -6.02
N ASN A 18 -3.61 18.28 -7.24
CA ASN A 18 -4.53 18.55 -8.35
C ASN A 18 -5.54 17.42 -8.60
N ASN A 19 -5.10 16.17 -8.47
CA ASN A 19 -5.91 14.98 -8.80
C ASN A 19 -6.19 14.08 -7.58
N VAL A 20 -5.76 14.46 -6.37
CA VAL A 20 -5.95 13.67 -5.16
C VAL A 20 -6.26 14.59 -3.99
N LYS A 21 -7.48 14.52 -3.49
CA LYS A 21 -7.91 15.29 -2.32
C LYS A 21 -7.82 14.45 -1.06
N TYR A 22 -7.37 15.05 0.03
CA TYR A 22 -7.30 14.38 1.32
C TYR A 22 -8.64 13.78 1.75
N ILE A 23 -9.74 14.51 1.51
CA ILE A 23 -11.10 14.01 1.84
C ILE A 23 -11.45 12.73 1.07
N ASP A 24 -11.01 12.58 -0.18
CA ASP A 24 -11.30 11.37 -0.97
C ASP A 24 -10.43 10.19 -0.53
N ILE A 25 -9.22 10.47 -0.01
CA ILE A 25 -8.41 9.45 0.70
C ILE A 25 -9.16 8.98 1.96
N VAL A 26 -9.67 9.89 2.78
CA VAL A 26 -10.42 9.55 4.00
C VAL A 26 -11.67 8.74 3.67
N LYS A 27 -12.45 9.13 2.66
CA LYS A 27 -13.60 8.34 2.18
C LYS A 27 -13.17 6.94 1.74
N SER A 28 -12.07 6.84 1.00
CA SER A 28 -11.53 5.55 0.55
C SER A 28 -11.09 4.66 1.72
N ILE A 29 -10.49 5.24 2.78
CA ILE A 29 -10.13 4.51 4.00
C ILE A 29 -11.38 3.96 4.70
N ILE A 30 -12.39 4.83 4.94
CA ILE A 30 -13.64 4.43 5.61
C ILE A 30 -14.30 3.29 4.84
N LEU A 31 -14.41 3.43 3.53
CA LEU A 31 -15.01 2.40 2.68
C LEU A 31 -14.25 1.08 2.74
N SER A 32 -12.92 1.11 2.75
CA SER A 32 -12.09 -0.10 2.77
C SER A 32 -12.07 -0.83 4.10
N THR A 33 -12.41 -0.16 5.21
CA THR A 33 -12.26 -0.71 6.57
C THR A 33 -13.06 -1.99 6.76
N ASN A 34 -14.31 -2.02 6.30
CA ASN A 34 -15.15 -3.22 6.41
C ASN A 34 -14.61 -4.41 5.61
N TYR A 35 -13.99 -4.13 4.46
CA TYR A 35 -13.38 -5.18 3.63
C TYR A 35 -12.10 -5.74 4.24
N TYR A 36 -11.30 -4.93 4.92
CA TYR A 36 -10.16 -5.45 5.70
C TYR A 36 -10.63 -6.35 6.85
N LYS A 37 -11.71 -5.96 7.57
CA LYS A 37 -12.33 -6.83 8.58
C LYS A 37 -12.81 -8.14 7.96
N GLU A 38 -13.51 -8.08 6.84
CA GLU A 38 -13.98 -9.25 6.10
C GLU A 38 -12.83 -10.18 5.72
N LEU A 39 -11.71 -9.65 5.20
CA LEU A 39 -10.54 -10.44 4.83
C LEU A 39 -9.92 -11.19 6.03
N CYS A 40 -9.85 -10.56 7.20
CA CYS A 40 -9.42 -11.23 8.43
C CYS A 40 -10.30 -12.44 8.76
N ILE A 41 -11.63 -12.29 8.65
CA ILE A 41 -12.61 -13.34 8.91
C ILE A 41 -12.53 -14.45 7.87
N ARG A 42 -12.37 -14.11 6.59
CA ARG A 42 -12.26 -15.07 5.48
C ARG A 42 -11.14 -16.08 5.69
N ASN A 43 -9.97 -15.65 6.16
CA ASN A 43 -8.88 -16.59 6.42
C ASN A 43 -9.24 -17.55 7.57
N TYR A 44 -9.86 -17.05 8.63
CA TYR A 44 -10.37 -17.91 9.73
C TYR A 44 -11.36 -18.95 9.22
N LEU A 45 -12.28 -18.56 8.33
CA LEU A 45 -13.26 -19.43 7.68
C LEU A 45 -12.68 -20.26 6.52
N LYS A 46 -11.37 -20.16 6.24
CA LYS A 46 -10.67 -20.84 5.13
C LYS A 46 -11.21 -20.48 3.73
N ILE A 47 -11.79 -19.31 3.58
CA ILE A 47 -12.22 -18.75 2.30
C ILE A 47 -11.00 -18.11 1.61
N ARG A 48 -10.51 -18.73 0.53
CA ARG A 48 -9.29 -18.32 -0.18
C ARG A 48 -9.60 -17.30 -1.30
N ARG A 49 -10.09 -16.12 -0.93
CA ARG A 49 -10.35 -14.99 -1.84
C ARG A 49 -9.91 -13.70 -1.18
N ILE A 50 -9.13 -12.90 -1.91
CA ILE A 50 -8.53 -11.65 -1.40
C ILE A 50 -8.94 -10.47 -2.26
N TYR A 51 -8.72 -10.52 -3.58
CA TYR A 51 -8.87 -9.35 -4.45
C TYR A 51 -10.25 -9.22 -5.11
N ASP A 52 -11.18 -10.16 -4.93
CA ASP A 52 -12.57 -10.01 -5.37
C ASP A 52 -13.25 -8.79 -4.72
N THR A 53 -12.90 -8.47 -3.48
CA THR A 53 -13.42 -7.33 -2.71
C THR A 53 -13.10 -5.98 -3.33
N ILE A 54 -11.99 -5.84 -4.05
CA ILE A 54 -11.59 -4.54 -4.65
C ILE A 54 -12.59 -4.05 -5.70
N LEU A 55 -13.23 -4.96 -6.42
CA LEU A 55 -14.26 -4.61 -7.40
C LEU A 55 -15.46 -3.95 -6.71
N ASN A 56 -15.90 -4.52 -5.59
CA ASN A 56 -17.00 -3.99 -4.79
C ASN A 56 -16.66 -2.61 -4.22
N ILE A 57 -15.42 -2.42 -3.75
CA ILE A 57 -14.94 -1.14 -3.22
C ILE A 57 -15.00 -0.06 -4.30
N ILE A 58 -14.49 -0.34 -5.50
CA ILE A 58 -14.48 0.61 -6.62
C ILE A 58 -15.91 0.97 -7.03
N ASP A 59 -16.80 -0.02 -7.14
CA ASP A 59 -18.19 0.21 -7.52
C ASP A 59 -18.95 1.01 -6.47
N GLN A 60 -18.71 0.76 -5.18
CA GLN A 60 -19.31 1.54 -4.09
C GLN A 60 -18.79 2.98 -4.06
N ALA A 61 -17.49 3.19 -4.25
CA ALA A 61 -16.93 4.54 -4.33
C ALA A 61 -17.62 5.37 -5.43
N ARG A 62 -17.80 4.77 -6.62
CA ARG A 62 -18.51 5.42 -7.74
C ARG A 62 -19.97 5.73 -7.42
N LYS A 63 -20.68 4.80 -6.79
CA LYS A 63 -22.06 5.02 -6.34
C LYS A 63 -22.17 6.16 -5.33
N LEU A 64 -21.14 6.37 -4.51
CA LEU A 64 -21.02 7.46 -3.54
C LEU A 64 -20.47 8.75 -4.14
N GLY A 65 -20.22 8.80 -5.47
CA GLY A 65 -19.82 10.00 -6.20
C GLY A 65 -18.35 10.40 -6.01
N PHE A 66 -17.45 9.46 -5.74
CA PHE A 66 -16.01 9.73 -5.69
C PHE A 66 -15.19 8.62 -6.35
N GLU A 67 -13.95 8.96 -6.74
CA GLU A 67 -12.99 7.97 -7.25
C GLU A 67 -12.19 7.34 -6.10
N TYR A 68 -12.06 6.01 -6.13
CA TYR A 68 -11.28 5.29 -5.14
C TYR A 68 -9.78 5.58 -5.29
N GLN A 69 -9.17 6.16 -4.27
CA GLN A 69 -7.79 6.70 -4.32
C GLN A 69 -6.70 5.73 -3.83
N LEU A 70 -7.07 4.62 -3.18
CA LEU A 70 -6.13 3.79 -2.44
C LEU A 70 -5.86 2.42 -3.09
N PHE A 71 -5.85 2.34 -4.42
CA PHE A 71 -5.72 1.07 -5.12
C PHE A 71 -4.39 0.35 -4.79
N GLY A 72 -3.25 1.05 -4.88
CA GLY A 72 -1.93 0.49 -4.54
C GLY A 72 -1.82 0.12 -3.05
N THR A 73 -2.35 0.99 -2.19
CA THR A 73 -2.43 0.70 -0.74
C THR A 73 -3.27 -0.56 -0.49
N TYR A 74 -4.45 -0.69 -1.14
CA TYR A 74 -5.30 -1.87 -0.97
C TYR A 74 -4.61 -3.15 -1.45
N LEU A 75 -3.90 -3.09 -2.58
CA LEU A 75 -3.15 -4.20 -3.12
C LEU A 75 -2.13 -4.76 -2.10
N LEU A 76 -1.52 -3.88 -1.31
CA LEU A 76 -0.57 -4.27 -0.26
C LEU A 76 -1.23 -4.67 1.06
N LEU A 77 -2.29 -3.95 1.47
CA LEU A 77 -2.93 -4.20 2.77
C LEU A 77 -3.85 -5.42 2.79
N ALA A 78 -4.47 -5.77 1.66
CA ALA A 78 -5.42 -6.88 1.61
C ALA A 78 -4.79 -8.23 2.02
N PRO A 79 -3.61 -8.65 1.51
CA PRO A 79 -2.93 -9.86 2.00
C PRO A 79 -2.49 -9.77 3.45
N ILE A 80 -2.05 -8.58 3.92
CA ILE A 80 -1.71 -8.36 5.33
C ILE A 80 -2.93 -8.59 6.21
N ALA A 81 -4.06 -7.95 5.89
CA ALA A 81 -5.31 -8.11 6.62
C ALA A 81 -5.78 -9.57 6.63
N TYR A 82 -5.70 -10.25 5.46
CA TYR A 82 -6.11 -11.64 5.32
C TYR A 82 -5.36 -12.57 6.29
N VAL A 83 -4.06 -12.36 6.54
CA VAL A 83 -3.27 -13.23 7.41
C VAL A 83 -3.09 -12.71 8.84
N ALA A 84 -3.43 -11.45 9.12
CA ALA A 84 -3.12 -10.79 10.38
C ALA A 84 -3.56 -11.56 11.63
N LEU A 85 -4.72 -12.21 11.57
CA LEU A 85 -5.30 -12.95 12.70
C LEU A 85 -4.88 -14.43 12.78
N THR A 86 -4.07 -14.92 11.85
CA THR A 86 -3.61 -16.31 11.85
C THR A 86 -2.22 -16.50 12.44
N VAL A 87 -1.56 -15.39 12.78
CA VAL A 87 -0.21 -15.35 13.35
C VAL A 87 -0.17 -14.46 14.59
N SER A 88 0.89 -14.54 15.38
CA SER A 88 1.04 -13.82 16.66
C SER A 88 2.30 -12.97 16.75
N ASN A 89 3.10 -12.91 15.69
CA ASN A 89 4.33 -12.12 15.63
C ASN A 89 4.68 -11.74 14.20
N ILE A 90 5.56 -10.77 14.06
CA ILE A 90 5.95 -10.19 12.77
C ILE A 90 6.76 -11.14 11.89
N PHE A 91 7.53 -12.03 12.48
CA PHE A 91 8.31 -13.01 11.71
C PHE A 91 7.38 -14.00 10.99
N ASP A 92 6.40 -14.54 11.71
CA ASP A 92 5.39 -15.43 11.12
C ASP A 92 4.49 -14.67 10.15
N LEU A 93 4.16 -13.40 10.43
CA LEU A 93 3.38 -12.55 9.52
C LEU A 93 4.07 -12.45 8.17
N LYS A 94 5.36 -12.11 8.12
CA LYS A 94 6.14 -12.01 6.89
C LYS A 94 6.10 -13.29 6.09
N LYS A 95 6.41 -14.41 6.74
CA LYS A 95 6.41 -15.74 6.12
C LYS A 95 5.04 -16.11 5.56
N THR A 96 3.97 -15.84 6.33
CA THR A 96 2.60 -16.20 5.94
C THR A 96 2.10 -15.34 4.79
N ILE A 97 2.40 -14.03 4.76
CA ILE A 97 2.12 -13.16 3.61
C ILE A 97 2.78 -13.73 2.35
N GLY A 98 4.09 -14.04 2.40
CA GLY A 98 4.82 -14.59 1.25
C GLY A 98 4.21 -15.88 0.72
N ASN A 99 3.84 -16.81 1.61
CA ASN A 99 3.19 -18.07 1.25
C ASN A 99 1.79 -17.84 0.65
N THR A 100 1.02 -16.92 1.22
CA THR A 100 -0.31 -16.55 0.72
C THR A 100 -0.22 -16.01 -0.70
N ILE A 101 0.65 -15.04 -0.96
CA ILE A 101 0.85 -14.46 -2.29
C ILE A 101 1.22 -15.54 -3.33
N LYS A 102 2.10 -16.47 -2.99
CA LYS A 102 2.50 -17.57 -3.88
C LYS A 102 1.36 -18.54 -4.19
N SER A 103 0.35 -18.61 -3.34
CA SER A 103 -0.81 -19.48 -3.50
C SER A 103 -1.99 -18.86 -4.27
N LEU A 104 -1.89 -17.58 -4.65
CA LEU A 104 -2.95 -16.88 -5.37
C LEU A 104 -3.03 -17.36 -6.82
N ASN A 105 -4.25 -17.68 -7.24
CA ASN A 105 -4.53 -18.29 -8.53
C ASN A 105 -4.92 -17.29 -9.63
N ASN A 106 -5.39 -17.79 -10.76
CA ASN A 106 -5.81 -16.99 -11.92
C ASN A 106 -7.06 -16.14 -11.63
N GLU A 107 -7.94 -16.57 -10.72
CA GLU A 107 -9.11 -15.76 -10.34
C GLU A 107 -8.69 -14.46 -9.64
N GLU A 108 -7.70 -14.54 -8.74
CA GLU A 108 -7.15 -13.36 -8.06
C GLU A 108 -6.52 -12.37 -9.05
N ALA A 109 -5.79 -12.88 -10.05
CA ALA A 109 -5.26 -12.06 -11.13
C ALA A 109 -6.38 -11.42 -11.95
N LYS A 110 -7.44 -12.16 -12.25
CA LYS A 110 -8.61 -11.65 -12.97
C LYS A 110 -9.28 -10.52 -12.23
N TRP A 111 -9.58 -10.66 -10.94
CA TRP A 111 -10.19 -9.58 -10.15
C TRP A 111 -9.31 -8.34 -10.10
N PHE A 112 -8.00 -8.52 -9.93
CA PHE A 112 -7.05 -7.40 -9.99
C PHE A 112 -7.05 -6.70 -11.36
N LEU A 113 -7.01 -7.45 -12.47
CA LEU A 113 -7.06 -6.90 -13.84
C LEU A 113 -8.39 -6.19 -14.11
N ASP A 114 -9.51 -6.76 -13.68
CA ASP A 114 -10.83 -6.15 -13.82
C ASP A 114 -10.93 -4.85 -13.00
N ALA A 115 -10.29 -4.78 -11.84
CA ALA A 115 -10.19 -3.56 -11.06
C ALA A 115 -9.39 -2.46 -11.79
N LEU A 116 -8.25 -2.81 -12.41
CA LEU A 116 -7.48 -1.88 -13.25
C LEU A 116 -8.30 -1.36 -14.43
N LYS A 117 -9.04 -2.25 -15.12
CA LYS A 117 -9.94 -1.86 -16.22
C LYS A 117 -11.03 -0.89 -15.74
N ARG A 118 -11.62 -1.14 -14.57
CA ARG A 118 -12.64 -0.27 -13.99
C ARG A 118 -12.08 1.10 -13.60
N LEU A 119 -10.91 1.16 -13.01
CA LEU A 119 -10.27 2.42 -12.62
C LEU A 119 -9.84 3.25 -13.85
N ASN A 120 -9.53 2.59 -14.96
CA ASN A 120 -9.12 3.23 -16.22
C ASN A 120 -8.05 4.31 -16.03
N LEU A 121 -6.97 3.94 -15.34
CA LEU A 121 -5.91 4.87 -14.95
C LEU A 121 -5.14 5.36 -16.18
N SER A 122 -5.33 6.62 -16.55
CA SER A 122 -4.77 7.23 -17.77
C SER A 122 -3.25 7.15 -17.88
N TYR A 123 -2.55 7.09 -16.74
CA TYR A 123 -1.09 7.05 -16.68
C TYR A 123 -0.47 5.66 -16.93
N LEU A 124 -1.28 4.60 -17.01
CA LEU A 124 -0.75 3.24 -17.24
C LEU A 124 -0.27 3.02 -18.67
N GLY A 125 -0.63 3.89 -19.61
CA GLY A 125 -0.23 3.74 -21.01
C GLY A 125 -0.76 2.44 -21.63
N LYS A 126 -0.18 2.06 -22.79
CA LYS A 126 -0.43 0.77 -23.47
C LYS A 126 0.89 0.03 -23.64
N LEU A 127 0.93 -1.23 -23.23
CA LEU A 127 2.08 -2.10 -23.41
C LEU A 127 1.90 -2.92 -24.71
N SER A 128 3.00 -3.15 -25.41
CA SER A 128 3.00 -4.02 -26.61
C SER A 128 2.88 -5.50 -26.26
N PHE A 129 3.22 -5.87 -25.04
CA PHE A 129 3.16 -7.23 -24.51
C PHE A 129 2.67 -7.22 -23.07
N MET A 130 1.81 -8.16 -22.71
CA MET A 130 1.23 -8.27 -21.36
C MET A 130 0.45 -7.01 -20.91
N ASP A 131 -0.24 -6.34 -21.82
CA ASP A 131 -1.13 -5.25 -21.47
C ASP A 131 -2.31 -5.79 -20.64
N TYR A 132 -2.61 -5.13 -19.53
CA TYR A 132 -3.66 -5.56 -18.61
C TYR A 132 -5.06 -5.64 -19.25
N ARG A 133 -5.26 -4.96 -20.39
CA ARG A 133 -6.53 -4.97 -21.15
C ARG A 133 -6.73 -6.25 -21.91
N ASP A 134 -5.64 -6.89 -22.32
CA ASP A 134 -5.61 -8.02 -23.27
C ASP A 134 -5.31 -9.37 -22.57
N ILE A 135 -4.87 -9.34 -21.30
CA ILE A 135 -4.56 -10.56 -20.53
C ILE A 135 -5.86 -11.23 -20.09
N ASN A 136 -6.01 -12.52 -20.41
CA ASN A 136 -7.19 -13.29 -20.06
C ASN A 136 -6.93 -14.47 -19.09
N ASN A 137 -5.72 -15.03 -19.08
CA ASN A 137 -5.40 -16.19 -18.24
C ASN A 137 -3.95 -16.15 -17.79
N ILE A 138 -3.74 -15.72 -16.57
CA ILE A 138 -2.44 -15.63 -15.92
C ILE A 138 -2.63 -15.84 -14.42
N ASP A 139 -1.69 -16.50 -13.74
CA ASP A 139 -1.68 -16.53 -12.28
C ASP A 139 -1.17 -15.21 -11.69
N PHE A 140 -1.61 -14.93 -10.47
CA PHE A 140 -1.33 -13.64 -9.82
C PHE A 140 0.17 -13.37 -9.66
N ILE A 141 0.96 -14.37 -9.26
CA ILE A 141 2.38 -14.16 -9.03
C ILE A 141 3.17 -13.94 -10.32
N THR A 142 2.77 -14.58 -11.41
CA THR A 142 3.35 -14.35 -12.75
C THR A 142 3.04 -12.95 -13.25
N LEU A 143 1.80 -12.48 -13.06
CA LEU A 143 1.41 -11.10 -13.34
C LEU A 143 2.25 -10.10 -12.54
N MET A 144 2.42 -10.34 -11.23
CA MET A 144 3.25 -9.46 -10.38
C MET A 144 4.72 -9.49 -10.77
N LYS A 145 5.28 -10.66 -11.13
CA LYS A 145 6.66 -10.77 -11.63
C LYS A 145 6.89 -9.96 -12.90
N PHE A 146 5.97 -10.02 -13.84
CA PHE A 146 6.04 -9.18 -15.03
C PHE A 146 5.97 -7.69 -14.66
N SER A 147 5.00 -7.32 -13.84
CA SER A 147 4.78 -5.93 -13.40
C SER A 147 5.94 -5.38 -12.58
N SER A 148 6.68 -6.22 -11.87
CA SER A 148 7.81 -5.82 -11.00
C SER A 148 8.96 -5.12 -11.74
N ASN A 149 9.05 -5.28 -13.07
CA ASN A 149 10.01 -4.56 -13.89
C ASN A 149 9.67 -3.07 -14.04
N TYR A 150 8.42 -2.67 -13.76
CA TYR A 150 7.90 -1.32 -14.01
C TYR A 150 7.19 -0.71 -12.80
N ASP A 151 6.99 -1.51 -11.75
CA ASP A 151 6.19 -1.13 -10.59
C ASP A 151 6.81 -1.60 -9.28
N ILE A 152 7.15 -0.64 -8.41
CA ILE A 152 7.78 -0.92 -7.12
C ILE A 152 6.82 -1.63 -6.13
N VAL A 153 5.51 -1.44 -6.27
CA VAL A 153 4.51 -2.15 -5.46
C VAL A 153 4.49 -3.62 -5.85
N ALA A 154 4.49 -3.93 -7.15
CA ALA A 154 4.62 -5.29 -7.64
C ALA A 154 5.98 -5.92 -7.25
N LEU A 155 7.08 -5.15 -7.35
CA LEU A 155 8.41 -5.58 -6.92
C LEU A 155 8.41 -5.96 -5.42
N ASN A 156 7.77 -5.15 -4.59
CA ASN A 156 7.64 -5.43 -3.15
C ASN A 156 6.85 -6.72 -2.90
N ILE A 157 5.77 -6.97 -3.62
CA ILE A 157 4.95 -8.20 -3.52
C ILE A 157 5.78 -9.43 -3.91
N VAL A 158 6.47 -9.38 -5.05
CA VAL A 158 7.28 -10.50 -5.57
C VAL A 158 8.44 -10.83 -4.62
N ASN A 159 9.01 -9.83 -3.97
CA ASN A 159 10.07 -9.98 -2.99
C ASN A 159 9.56 -10.12 -1.54
N GLU A 160 8.38 -10.72 -1.36
CA GLU A 160 7.82 -11.05 -0.04
C GLU A 160 7.76 -9.85 0.91
N TYR A 161 7.33 -8.70 0.39
CA TYR A 161 7.19 -7.44 1.13
C TYR A 161 8.51 -6.87 1.67
N LEU A 162 9.62 -7.16 1.00
CA LEU A 162 10.96 -6.72 1.43
C LEU A 162 11.01 -5.22 1.72
N ILE A 163 10.48 -4.38 0.83
CA ILE A 163 10.53 -2.92 0.95
C ILE A 163 9.61 -2.44 2.08
N THR A 164 8.43 -3.05 2.23
CA THR A 164 7.52 -2.79 3.35
C THR A 164 8.19 -3.07 4.69
N PHE A 165 8.87 -4.22 4.83
CA PHE A 165 9.57 -4.56 6.07
C PHE A 165 10.83 -3.72 6.29
N GLU A 166 11.51 -3.27 5.24
CA GLU A 166 12.60 -2.31 5.33
C GLU A 166 12.09 -0.98 5.93
N ALA A 167 11.01 -0.42 5.39
CA ALA A 167 10.41 0.81 5.90
C ALA A 167 9.88 0.64 7.34
N TYR A 168 9.26 -0.51 7.66
CA TYR A 168 8.86 -0.84 9.02
C TYR A 168 10.06 -0.81 10.00
N ASN A 169 11.19 -1.41 9.63
CA ASN A 169 12.39 -1.41 10.47
C ASN A 169 12.91 0.02 10.68
N ILE A 170 12.94 0.86 9.64
CA ILE A 170 13.33 2.26 9.74
C ILE A 170 12.43 3.02 10.72
N ILE A 171 11.11 2.80 10.69
CA ILE A 171 10.17 3.42 11.63
C ILE A 171 10.43 2.93 13.05
N LYS A 172 10.67 1.62 13.23
CA LYS A 172 10.86 0.96 14.52
C LYS A 172 12.19 1.35 15.20
N GLU A 173 13.23 1.69 14.45
CA GLU A 173 14.49 2.18 14.99
C GLU A 173 14.32 3.41 15.90
N ASN A 174 13.25 4.19 15.68
CA ASN A 174 12.89 5.36 16.48
C ASN A 174 14.07 6.35 16.67
N LEU A 175 14.79 6.59 15.58
CA LEU A 175 16.04 7.37 15.61
C LEU A 175 15.79 8.88 15.74
N CYS A 176 14.66 9.37 15.22
CA CYS A 176 14.29 10.79 15.25
C CYS A 176 13.35 11.09 16.42
N ASP A 177 13.22 12.36 16.82
CA ASP A 177 12.59 12.85 18.06
C ASP A 177 11.18 12.29 18.35
N ASN A 178 10.39 11.96 17.33
CA ASN A 178 9.02 11.48 17.50
C ASN A 178 8.59 10.54 16.38
N PHE A 179 7.44 9.91 16.57
CA PHE A 179 6.90 8.93 15.62
C PHE A 179 6.67 9.52 14.22
N GLU A 180 6.12 10.75 14.11
CA GLU A 180 5.87 11.36 12.80
C GLU A 180 7.17 11.58 12.04
N LYS A 181 8.23 12.05 12.71
CA LYS A 181 9.56 12.22 12.11
C LYS A 181 10.19 10.88 11.68
N ASN A 182 9.99 9.81 12.42
CA ASN A 182 10.45 8.48 12.02
C ASN A 182 9.72 7.95 10.78
N VAL A 183 8.43 8.24 10.61
CA VAL A 183 7.68 7.93 9.39
C VAL A 183 8.15 8.78 8.21
N GLN A 184 8.40 10.07 8.41
CA GLN A 184 8.98 10.96 7.40
C GLN A 184 10.37 10.49 6.98
N ARG A 185 11.21 10.09 7.93
CA ARG A 185 12.52 9.46 7.68
C ARG A 185 12.38 8.22 6.80
N ALA A 186 11.47 7.31 7.15
CA ALA A 186 11.23 6.10 6.37
C ALA A 186 10.79 6.43 4.94
N PHE A 187 9.86 7.39 4.77
CA PHE A 187 9.43 7.85 3.45
C PHE A 187 10.61 8.35 2.60
N ILE A 188 11.44 9.24 3.15
CA ILE A 188 12.61 9.80 2.45
C ILE A 188 13.63 8.71 2.12
N LYS A 189 13.92 7.79 3.05
CA LYS A 189 14.86 6.68 2.83
C LYS A 189 14.38 5.73 1.72
N ILE A 190 13.12 5.32 1.75
CA ILE A 190 12.56 4.43 0.72
C ILE A 190 12.57 5.15 -0.65
N LEU A 191 12.12 6.41 -0.73
CA LEU A 191 12.13 7.19 -1.96
C LEU A 191 13.56 7.42 -2.50
N SER A 192 14.56 7.58 -1.63
CA SER A 192 15.96 7.75 -2.01
C SER A 192 16.58 6.50 -2.61
N LYS A 193 16.15 5.33 -2.14
CA LYS A 193 16.68 4.02 -2.55
C LYS A 193 15.93 3.44 -3.74
N TYR A 194 14.63 3.62 -3.77
CA TYR A 194 13.73 3.07 -4.79
C TYR A 194 13.00 4.20 -5.53
N PRO A 195 13.36 4.47 -6.80
CA PRO A 195 12.67 5.48 -7.59
C PRO A 195 11.17 5.22 -7.67
N ASP A 196 10.35 6.25 -7.38
CA ASP A 196 8.89 6.11 -7.34
C ASP A 196 8.33 5.80 -8.73
N THR A 197 7.58 4.71 -8.84
CA THR A 197 7.10 4.23 -10.13
C THR A 197 5.84 4.94 -10.63
N LEU A 198 5.07 5.61 -9.76
CA LEU A 198 4.00 6.50 -10.22
C LEU A 198 4.59 7.74 -10.93
N ILE A 199 5.67 8.31 -10.41
CA ILE A 199 6.40 9.38 -11.08
C ILE A 199 7.00 8.86 -12.39
N SER A 200 7.62 7.68 -12.36
CA SER A 200 8.20 7.07 -13.57
C SER A 200 7.17 6.86 -14.68
N LYS A 201 5.98 6.37 -14.36
CA LYS A 201 4.89 6.14 -15.31
C LYS A 201 4.33 7.43 -15.91
N LYS A 202 4.27 8.51 -15.13
CA LYS A 202 3.71 9.80 -15.56
C LYS A 202 4.71 10.69 -16.28
N TYR A 203 5.98 10.68 -15.86
CA TYR A 203 6.99 11.67 -16.25
C TYR A 203 8.30 11.06 -16.75
N GLY A 204 8.39 9.74 -16.79
CA GLY A 204 9.56 8.99 -17.23
C GLY A 204 10.55 8.68 -16.12
N VAL A 205 11.38 7.65 -16.36
CA VAL A 205 12.34 7.10 -15.39
C VAL A 205 13.37 8.14 -14.95
N TYR A 206 13.81 9.01 -15.86
CA TYR A 206 14.79 10.05 -15.56
C TYR A 206 14.32 11.01 -14.47
N ILE A 207 13.05 11.43 -14.51
CA ILE A 207 12.48 12.32 -13.50
C ILE A 207 12.37 11.61 -12.14
N SER A 208 11.94 10.34 -12.14
CA SER A 208 11.89 9.54 -10.91
C SER A 208 13.26 9.37 -10.27
N LEU A 209 14.30 9.08 -11.07
CA LEU A 209 15.68 9.02 -10.58
C LEU A 209 16.18 10.36 -10.02
N LYS A 210 15.82 11.49 -10.66
CA LYS A 210 16.15 12.84 -10.16
C LYS A 210 15.52 13.08 -8.80
N VAL A 211 14.25 12.71 -8.61
CA VAL A 211 13.55 12.80 -7.33
C VAL A 211 14.26 11.96 -6.25
N SER A 212 14.62 10.72 -6.56
CA SER A 212 15.37 9.86 -5.63
C SER A 212 16.74 10.42 -5.27
N LYS A 213 17.43 11.03 -6.23
CA LYS A 213 18.73 11.70 -5.98
C LYS A 213 18.57 12.88 -5.03
N ILE A 214 17.53 13.70 -5.19
CA ILE A 214 17.23 14.80 -4.26
C ILE A 214 16.87 14.25 -2.88
N ALA A 215 16.00 13.25 -2.80
CA ALA A 215 15.65 12.60 -1.53
C ALA A 215 16.89 12.06 -0.79
N ARG A 216 17.90 11.56 -1.52
CA ARG A 216 19.17 11.07 -0.93
C ARG A 216 20.00 12.16 -0.26
N SER A 217 19.87 13.43 -0.67
CA SER A 217 20.60 14.56 -0.06
C SER A 217 19.93 15.12 1.20
N ILE A 218 18.75 14.64 1.55
CA ILE A 218 18.03 15.06 2.76
C ILE A 218 18.65 14.35 3.97
N SER A 219 18.69 15.06 5.10
CA SER A 219 19.27 14.59 6.36
C SER A 219 18.63 13.28 6.87
N GLU A 220 19.35 12.53 7.68
CA GLU A 220 18.89 11.27 8.30
C GLU A 220 17.58 11.48 9.08
N CYS A 221 17.51 12.52 9.91
CA CYS A 221 16.29 13.01 10.54
C CYS A 221 15.89 14.33 9.89
N PRO A 222 14.97 14.31 8.90
CA PRO A 222 14.67 15.50 8.11
C PRO A 222 14.14 16.65 8.97
N SER A 223 14.68 17.85 8.78
CA SER A 223 14.12 19.07 9.32
C SER A 223 12.85 19.48 8.57
N GLU A 224 11.99 20.28 9.21
CA GLU A 224 10.80 20.83 8.55
C GLU A 224 11.19 21.69 7.32
N GLN A 225 12.30 22.41 7.38
CA GLN A 225 12.78 23.22 6.28
C GLN A 225 13.15 22.34 5.07
N GLU A 226 13.92 21.27 5.26
CA GLU A 226 14.27 20.33 4.19
C GLU A 226 13.02 19.70 3.56
N LEU A 227 12.08 19.22 4.39
CA LEU A 227 10.83 18.64 3.92
C LEU A 227 10.00 19.64 3.13
N ASN A 228 9.88 20.88 3.60
CA ASN A 228 9.13 21.93 2.92
C ASN A 228 9.78 22.35 1.59
N MET A 229 11.10 22.45 1.53
CA MET A 229 11.82 22.73 0.28
C MET A 229 11.62 21.61 -0.74
N PHE A 230 11.73 20.38 -0.30
CA PHE A 230 11.48 19.22 -1.16
C PHE A 230 10.03 19.14 -1.62
N ASN A 231 9.07 19.38 -0.71
CA ASN A 231 7.65 19.45 -1.03
C ASN A 231 7.37 20.52 -2.10
N LYS A 232 7.91 21.73 -1.93
CA LYS A 232 7.76 22.80 -2.93
C LYS A 232 8.26 22.39 -4.31
N PHE A 233 9.43 21.75 -4.38
CA PHE A 233 9.96 21.21 -5.63
C PHE A 233 9.01 20.20 -6.26
N LEU A 234 8.49 19.23 -5.49
CA LEU A 234 7.58 18.19 -5.99
C LEU A 234 6.26 18.79 -6.47
N LEU A 235 5.64 19.70 -5.70
CA LEU A 235 4.37 20.35 -6.07
C LEU A 235 4.51 21.22 -7.32
N GLN A 236 5.57 22.03 -7.44
CA GLN A 236 5.81 22.86 -8.62
C GLN A 236 5.97 22.07 -9.91
N ASN A 237 6.41 20.81 -9.81
CA ASN A 237 6.58 19.92 -10.94
C ASN A 237 5.44 18.87 -11.05
N ASN A 238 4.36 18.98 -10.25
CA ASN A 238 3.25 18.01 -10.16
C ASN A 238 3.70 16.56 -9.89
N LEU A 239 4.80 16.39 -9.16
CA LEU A 239 5.37 15.08 -8.84
C LEU A 239 4.79 14.53 -7.54
N ASN A 240 4.10 13.38 -7.64
CA ASN A 240 3.50 12.68 -6.49
C ASN A 240 4.18 11.32 -6.31
N PRO A 241 4.97 11.12 -5.24
CA PRO A 241 5.55 9.82 -4.89
C PRO A 241 4.51 8.86 -4.30
N GLY A 242 3.46 8.54 -5.08
CA GLY A 242 2.31 7.77 -4.62
C GLY A 242 2.63 6.29 -4.38
N SER A 243 3.48 5.67 -5.21
CA SER A 243 3.90 4.29 -4.97
C SER A 243 4.71 4.15 -3.68
N THR A 244 5.51 5.17 -3.34
CA THR A 244 6.23 5.22 -2.07
C THR A 244 5.25 5.40 -0.89
N ALA A 245 4.20 6.21 -1.05
CA ALA A 245 3.14 6.38 -0.05
C ALA A 245 2.43 5.04 0.26
N ASP A 246 2.12 4.24 -0.77
CA ASP A 246 1.52 2.91 -0.61
C ASP A 246 2.42 1.97 0.22
N LEU A 247 3.72 1.99 -0.04
CA LEU A 247 4.71 1.22 0.72
C LEU A 247 4.79 1.65 2.20
N ILE A 248 4.75 2.96 2.47
CA ILE A 248 4.72 3.48 3.84
C ILE A 248 3.41 3.12 4.53
N ALA A 249 2.27 3.17 3.83
CA ALA A 249 0.98 2.74 4.40
C ALA A 249 1.02 1.27 4.84
N SER A 250 1.57 0.38 4.02
CA SER A 250 1.73 -1.02 4.37
C SER A 250 2.72 -1.24 5.53
N SER A 251 3.79 -0.45 5.60
CA SER A 251 4.78 -0.50 6.69
C SER A 251 4.18 -0.06 8.02
N LEU A 252 3.33 0.96 8.01
CA LEU A 252 2.58 1.40 9.19
C LEU A 252 1.59 0.34 9.66
N ALA A 253 0.93 -0.37 8.74
CA ALA A 253 0.08 -1.50 9.12
C ALA A 253 0.89 -2.59 9.83
N ILE A 254 2.07 -2.95 9.33
CA ILE A 254 2.99 -3.89 9.99
C ILE A 254 3.41 -3.36 11.37
N TYR A 255 3.75 -2.06 11.48
CA TYR A 255 4.14 -1.45 12.75
C TYR A 255 3.03 -1.57 13.82
N TYR A 256 1.78 -1.23 13.46
CA TYR A 256 0.67 -1.33 14.39
C TYR A 256 0.28 -2.78 14.73
N LEU A 257 0.44 -3.70 13.79
CA LEU A 257 0.26 -5.14 14.06
C LEU A 257 1.34 -5.66 15.02
N ASP A 258 2.61 -5.24 14.87
CA ASP A 258 3.68 -5.61 15.80
C ASP A 258 3.37 -5.14 17.23
N GLU A 259 2.94 -3.88 17.38
CA GLU A 259 2.54 -3.33 18.67
C GLU A 259 1.31 -4.07 19.26
N TRP A 260 0.35 -4.42 18.38
CA TRP A 260 -0.83 -5.18 18.79
C TRP A 260 -0.49 -6.60 19.25
N TYR A 261 0.37 -7.32 18.51
CA TYR A 261 0.82 -8.66 18.88
C TYR A 261 1.57 -8.67 20.20
N LYS A 262 2.45 -7.71 20.46
CA LYS A 262 3.16 -7.57 21.73
C LYS A 262 2.22 -7.35 22.92
N LYS A 263 1.19 -6.54 22.72
CA LYS A 263 0.25 -6.17 23.79
C LYS A 263 -0.74 -7.28 24.11
N ASN A 264 -1.24 -8.01 23.11
CA ASN A 264 -2.39 -8.91 23.26
C ASN A 264 -1.99 -10.41 23.29
N GLY A 265 -0.77 -10.75 22.90
CA GLY A 265 -0.31 -12.14 22.87
C GLY A 265 -1.24 -13.07 22.05
N ILE A 266 -1.37 -14.32 22.51
CA ILE A 266 -2.13 -15.39 21.79
C ILE A 266 -3.67 -15.30 22.05
N ASN A 267 -4.14 -14.43 22.96
CA ASN A 267 -5.54 -14.38 23.42
C ASN A 267 -6.55 -13.82 22.40
N TRP A 268 -6.13 -13.42 21.20
CA TRP A 268 -7.01 -12.92 20.14
C TRP A 268 -7.97 -13.99 19.57
N ARG A 269 -7.64 -15.29 19.69
CA ARG A 269 -8.52 -16.39 19.25
C ARG A 269 -9.86 -16.39 19.97
N THR A 270 -9.84 -16.08 21.26
CA THR A 270 -11.04 -15.96 22.10
C THR A 270 -11.91 -14.76 21.69
N PHE A 271 -11.28 -13.65 21.31
CA PHE A 271 -11.99 -12.45 20.87
C PHE A 271 -12.72 -12.69 19.52
N LEU A 272 -12.09 -13.35 18.56
CA LEU A 272 -12.74 -13.67 17.27
C LEU A 272 -13.87 -14.67 17.41
N GLN A 273 -13.74 -15.65 18.28
CA GLN A 273 -14.80 -16.62 18.54
C GLN A 273 -16.08 -15.90 18.99
N HIS A 274 -15.95 -14.94 19.90
CA HIS A 274 -17.07 -14.11 20.35
C HIS A 274 -17.64 -13.15 19.29
N GLU A 275 -16.83 -12.63 18.38
CA GLU A 275 -17.30 -11.76 17.29
C GLU A 275 -17.96 -12.56 16.13
N CYS A 276 -17.46 -13.75 15.82
CA CYS A 276 -18.07 -14.64 14.83
C CYS A 276 -19.40 -15.21 15.32
N ASP A 277 -19.50 -15.56 16.59
CA ASP A 277 -20.74 -16.08 17.22
C ASP A 277 -21.84 -14.98 17.23
N ARG A 278 -21.49 -13.71 17.42
CA ARG A 278 -22.43 -12.57 17.35
C ARG A 278 -22.88 -12.19 15.93
N SER A 279 -22.13 -12.58 14.91
CA SER A 279 -22.50 -12.30 13.51
C SER A 279 -23.34 -13.42 12.87
N SER A 280 -23.59 -14.50 13.59
CA SER A 280 -24.43 -15.63 13.21
C SER A 280 -25.82 -15.59 13.88
N GLU A 281 -26.10 -14.64 14.74
CA GLU A 281 -27.40 -14.26 15.27
C GLU A 281 -27.98 -13.05 14.50
#